data_00753286d22a2fada1c15d15ca15e261
#
_entry.id   00753286d22a2fada1c15d15ca15e261
#
_cell.length_a   1.000
_cell.length_b   1.000
_cell.length_c   1.000
_cell.angle_alpha   90.00
_cell.angle_beta   90.00
_cell.angle_gamma   90.00
#
_symmetry.space_group_name_H-M   'P 1'
#
loop_
_entity.id
_entity.type
_entity.pdbx_description
1 polymer ?
#
loop_
_entity_poly.entity_id
_entity_poly.type
_entity_poly.pdbx_seq_one_letter_code
_entity_poly.pdbx_strand_id
1 'polypeptide(L)'
;MTTKTRVLLASIVPPKNDCGVRIVMHRHLVERNPFELHVASNADFDDGLLVHTPMRLPYLVRRLRRSRFGPRFAASVTDYENFIWPLKVNAALEQAVERFRPHVILTLAECGLCHLARKTAQRHGLPLAGLFLDWFPIMQGHYGHKLTQKALSRRYRELYAACDLAFCTSDGMQETLGSHPNSHVVYPMPGNFRVTELKSCAPANRKFRLVFVGSVQNFYGRMLCSLIEKIEATNDLEIIVIGPNADWPNRLLERARTNGIYLGFKAPEEAAKVMATADALPVVMSFENDHELFMRTSFTTKFLDYVAFGKPVILWGPEYCTPVRVARTHGGAVVVSSDDADAVVSVCREIANDPGLYEKLSKEATHLHQTLFNPDRLQGIFVGEIEKLAATRVN
;
A
#
# COMPACT_ATOMS: atom_id res chain seq x y z
N MET A 1 -25.55 -23.49 -8.89
CA MET A 1 -24.27 -22.74 -8.95
C MET A 1 -24.62 -21.28 -8.81
N THR A 2 -24.27 -20.63 -7.73
CA THR A 2 -24.42 -19.18 -7.58
C THR A 2 -23.47 -18.50 -8.56
N THR A 3 -24.01 -17.68 -9.46
CA THR A 3 -23.20 -16.90 -10.40
C THR A 3 -22.38 -15.87 -9.62
N LYS A 4 -21.06 -15.85 -9.84
CA LYS A 4 -20.17 -14.85 -9.21
C LYS A 4 -20.62 -13.44 -9.57
N THR A 5 -20.46 -12.51 -8.62
CA THR A 5 -20.66 -11.08 -8.87
C THR A 5 -19.65 -10.60 -9.91
N ARG A 6 -20.14 -9.92 -10.97
CA ARG A 6 -19.30 -9.34 -12.02
C ARG A 6 -18.83 -7.95 -11.60
N VAL A 7 -17.51 -7.76 -11.48
CA VAL A 7 -16.87 -6.51 -11.09
C VAL A 7 -15.98 -5.99 -12.21
N LEU A 8 -16.23 -4.76 -12.67
CA LEU A 8 -15.34 -4.04 -13.58
C LEU A 8 -14.40 -3.17 -12.75
N LEU A 9 -13.12 -3.54 -12.69
CA LEU A 9 -12.08 -2.74 -12.04
C LEU A 9 -11.54 -1.68 -13.02
N ALA A 10 -11.78 -0.40 -12.72
CA ALA A 10 -11.17 0.73 -13.42
C ALA A 10 -10.03 1.32 -12.58
N SER A 11 -8.80 0.98 -12.93
CA SER A 11 -7.60 1.36 -12.17
C SER A 11 -6.46 1.80 -13.08
N ILE A 12 -5.70 2.82 -12.67
CA ILE A 12 -4.52 3.28 -13.42
C ILE A 12 -3.50 2.17 -13.62
N VAL A 13 -3.39 1.27 -12.65
CA VAL A 13 -2.49 0.12 -12.67
C VAL A 13 -3.29 -1.17 -12.49
N PRO A 14 -2.90 -2.28 -13.15
CA PRO A 14 -3.55 -3.56 -12.95
C PRO A 14 -3.15 -4.18 -11.61
N PRO A 15 -3.97 -5.09 -11.07
CA PRO A 15 -3.62 -5.85 -9.87
C PRO A 15 -2.49 -6.84 -10.18
N LYS A 16 -1.32 -6.63 -9.58
CA LYS A 16 -0.13 -7.50 -9.73
C LYS A 16 0.55 -7.72 -8.38
N ASN A 17 1.17 -8.89 -8.22
CA ASN A 17 1.91 -9.24 -7.01
C ASN A 17 3.36 -8.72 -7.04
N ASP A 18 3.53 -7.39 -7.13
CA ASP A 18 4.86 -6.78 -7.21
C ASP A 18 5.09 -5.67 -6.18
N CYS A 19 4.26 -4.64 -6.10
CA CYS A 19 4.49 -3.55 -5.14
C CYS A 19 3.26 -2.66 -4.90
N GLY A 20 3.28 -1.94 -3.76
CA GLY A 20 2.37 -0.85 -3.42
C GLY A 20 0.89 -1.21 -3.58
N VAL A 21 0.11 -0.30 -4.15
CA VAL A 21 -1.34 -0.47 -4.35
C VAL A 21 -1.71 -1.68 -5.23
N ARG A 22 -0.79 -2.09 -6.10
CA ARG A 22 -1.02 -3.23 -7.01
C ARG A 22 -1.11 -4.55 -6.25
N ILE A 23 -0.23 -4.74 -5.25
CA ILE A 23 -0.25 -5.94 -4.40
C ILE A 23 -1.50 -5.99 -3.52
N VAL A 24 -1.98 -4.83 -3.04
CA VAL A 24 -3.23 -4.75 -2.26
C VAL A 24 -4.41 -5.22 -3.11
N MET A 25 -4.56 -4.69 -4.33
CA MET A 25 -5.61 -5.11 -5.24
C MET A 25 -5.46 -6.58 -5.66
N HIS A 26 -4.22 -7.04 -5.91
CA HIS A 26 -3.97 -8.43 -6.30
C HIS A 26 -4.41 -9.41 -5.21
N ARG A 27 -4.07 -9.16 -3.96
CA ARG A 27 -4.43 -10.03 -2.83
C ARG A 27 -5.95 -10.14 -2.65
N HIS A 28 -6.70 -9.04 -2.81
CA HIS A 28 -8.15 -9.04 -2.71
C HIS A 28 -8.88 -9.65 -3.91
N LEU A 29 -8.44 -9.32 -5.13
CA LEU A 29 -9.22 -9.54 -6.35
C LEU A 29 -8.75 -10.75 -7.16
N VAL A 30 -7.44 -11.04 -7.16
CA VAL A 30 -6.83 -12.10 -7.98
C VAL A 30 -6.51 -13.32 -7.16
N GLU A 31 -5.73 -13.17 -6.08
CA GLU A 31 -5.30 -14.28 -5.23
C GLU A 31 -6.49 -14.99 -4.58
N ARG A 32 -7.46 -14.23 -4.06
CA ARG A 32 -8.69 -14.76 -3.47
C ARG A 32 -9.79 -15.02 -4.50
N ASN A 33 -9.70 -14.42 -5.68
CA ASN A 33 -10.62 -14.60 -6.81
C ASN A 33 -12.13 -14.65 -6.44
N PRO A 34 -12.67 -13.66 -5.69
CA PRO A 34 -14.05 -13.71 -5.21
C PRO A 34 -15.06 -13.40 -6.30
N PHE A 35 -14.68 -12.66 -7.34
CA PHE A 35 -15.53 -12.10 -8.37
C PHE A 35 -15.19 -12.61 -9.76
N GLU A 36 -16.14 -12.52 -10.70
CA GLU A 36 -15.82 -12.47 -12.11
C GLU A 36 -15.27 -11.07 -12.41
N LEU A 37 -13.97 -10.98 -12.73
CA LEU A 37 -13.23 -9.73 -12.79
C LEU A 37 -12.87 -9.35 -14.22
N HIS A 38 -13.21 -8.11 -14.62
CA HIS A 38 -12.71 -7.47 -15.83
C HIS A 38 -11.90 -6.25 -15.43
N VAL A 39 -10.68 -6.09 -15.97
CA VAL A 39 -9.76 -5.00 -15.64
C VAL A 39 -9.70 -3.98 -16.77
N ALA A 40 -10.01 -2.71 -16.49
CA ALA A 40 -9.76 -1.59 -17.38
C ALA A 40 -8.61 -0.75 -16.81
N SER A 41 -7.42 -0.77 -17.44
CA SER A 41 -6.26 -0.07 -16.90
C SER A 41 -5.44 0.66 -17.95
N ASN A 42 -4.69 1.68 -17.50
CA ASN A 42 -3.83 2.49 -18.37
C ASN A 42 -2.49 1.80 -18.70
N ALA A 43 -2.09 0.78 -17.94
CA ALA A 43 -0.91 0.00 -18.18
C ALA A 43 -1.17 -1.13 -19.17
N ASP A 44 -0.18 -1.46 -19.98
CA ASP A 44 -0.21 -2.70 -20.76
C ASP A 44 -0.11 -3.87 -19.76
N PHE A 45 -1.12 -4.73 -19.80
CA PHE A 45 -1.28 -5.85 -18.88
C PHE A 45 -1.82 -7.05 -19.65
N ASP A 46 -1.05 -8.10 -19.67
CA ASP A 46 -1.47 -9.39 -20.17
C ASP A 46 -0.84 -10.46 -19.26
N ASP A 47 -1.65 -11.08 -18.43
CA ASP A 47 -1.25 -12.22 -17.60
C ASP A 47 -1.90 -13.52 -18.07
N GLY A 48 -2.66 -13.45 -19.17
CA GLY A 48 -3.37 -14.59 -19.75
C GLY A 48 -4.55 -15.10 -18.90
N LEU A 49 -4.81 -14.53 -17.72
CA LEU A 49 -5.83 -14.97 -16.77
C LEU A 49 -7.01 -14.01 -16.65
N LEU A 50 -6.77 -12.70 -16.78
CA LEU A 50 -7.82 -11.70 -16.61
C LEU A 50 -8.18 -11.02 -17.92
N VAL A 51 -9.49 -10.82 -18.14
CA VAL A 51 -9.98 -10.01 -19.27
C VAL A 51 -9.55 -8.55 -19.05
N HIS A 52 -8.82 -7.99 -20.00
CA HIS A 52 -8.26 -6.66 -19.90
C HIS A 52 -8.71 -5.73 -21.04
N THR A 53 -9.10 -4.51 -20.67
CA THR A 53 -9.35 -3.41 -21.61
C THR A 53 -8.30 -2.31 -21.41
N PRO A 54 -7.42 -2.05 -22.40
CA PRO A 54 -6.40 -1.01 -22.29
C PRO A 54 -7.02 0.38 -22.37
N MET A 55 -6.88 1.17 -21.29
CA MET A 55 -7.34 2.55 -21.17
C MET A 55 -6.24 3.52 -21.63
N ARG A 56 -6.11 3.74 -22.93
CA ARG A 56 -4.99 4.53 -23.48
C ARG A 56 -5.31 6.02 -23.52
N LEU A 57 -4.37 6.83 -23.06
CA LEU A 57 -4.36 8.27 -23.32
C LEU A 57 -4.32 8.55 -24.83
N PRO A 58 -4.83 9.71 -25.30
CA PRO A 58 -4.74 10.10 -26.70
C PRO A 58 -3.32 9.97 -27.26
N TYR A 59 -3.23 9.60 -28.53
CA TYR A 59 -1.94 9.33 -29.21
C TYR A 59 -0.93 10.48 -29.06
N LEU A 60 -1.36 11.71 -29.26
CA LEU A 60 -0.49 12.88 -29.17
C LEU A 60 0.08 13.07 -27.76
N VAL A 61 -0.74 12.86 -26.73
CA VAL A 61 -0.30 12.97 -25.33
C VAL A 61 0.73 11.87 -25.00
N ARG A 62 0.48 10.65 -25.44
CA ARG A 62 1.44 9.54 -25.27
C ARG A 62 2.74 9.78 -26.01
N ARG A 63 2.67 10.31 -27.24
CA ARG A 63 3.85 10.66 -28.04
C ARG A 63 4.66 11.78 -27.38
N LEU A 64 4.00 12.81 -26.85
CA LEU A 64 4.65 13.89 -26.10
C LEU A 64 5.37 13.34 -24.87
N ARG A 65 4.68 12.52 -24.06
CA ARG A 65 5.25 11.88 -22.85
C ARG A 65 6.50 11.05 -23.14
N ARG A 66 6.55 10.36 -24.30
CA ARG A 66 7.67 9.51 -24.73
C ARG A 66 8.77 10.26 -25.50
N SER A 67 8.54 11.54 -25.83
CA SER A 67 9.50 12.35 -26.58
C SER A 67 10.65 12.84 -25.68
N ARG A 68 11.73 13.36 -26.33
CA ARG A 68 12.82 14.06 -25.62
C ARG A 68 12.36 15.27 -24.79
N PHE A 69 11.18 15.80 -25.09
CA PHE A 69 10.56 16.90 -24.38
C PHE A 69 9.62 16.44 -23.25
N GLY A 70 9.38 15.13 -23.14
CA GLY A 70 8.48 14.54 -22.14
C GLY A 70 8.71 15.04 -20.72
N PRO A 71 9.95 15.06 -20.19
CA PRO A 71 10.23 15.59 -18.85
C PRO A 71 9.82 17.04 -18.66
N ARG A 72 9.98 17.91 -19.69
CA ARG A 72 9.60 19.33 -19.66
C ARG A 72 8.09 19.53 -19.58
N PHE A 73 7.31 18.62 -20.15
CA PHE A 73 5.84 18.70 -20.20
C PHE A 73 5.17 17.71 -19.25
N ALA A 74 5.93 17.04 -18.39
CA ALA A 74 5.40 16.00 -17.48
C ALA A 74 4.24 16.52 -16.62
N ALA A 75 4.37 17.70 -16.02
CA ALA A 75 3.32 18.31 -15.22
C ALA A 75 2.05 18.61 -16.03
N SER A 76 2.19 19.17 -17.24
CA SER A 76 1.04 19.44 -18.11
C SER A 76 0.35 18.15 -18.59
N VAL A 77 1.11 17.09 -18.85
CA VAL A 77 0.55 15.76 -19.20
C VAL A 77 -0.21 15.18 -18.03
N THR A 78 0.33 15.30 -16.82
CA THR A 78 -0.32 14.85 -15.58
C THR A 78 -1.61 15.63 -15.34
N ASP A 79 -1.61 16.94 -15.49
CA ASP A 79 -2.81 17.75 -15.34
C ASP A 79 -3.85 17.45 -16.43
N TYR A 80 -3.42 17.23 -17.68
CA TYR A 80 -4.30 16.74 -18.73
C TYR A 80 -4.97 15.42 -18.36
N GLU A 81 -4.21 14.46 -17.88
CA GLU A 81 -4.69 13.14 -17.45
C GLU A 81 -5.71 13.25 -16.32
N ASN A 82 -5.49 14.15 -15.38
CA ASN A 82 -6.36 14.32 -14.23
C ASN A 82 -7.61 15.19 -14.49
N PHE A 83 -7.53 16.22 -15.35
CA PHE A 83 -8.59 17.20 -15.47
C PHE A 83 -9.29 17.19 -16.81
N ILE A 84 -8.58 16.91 -17.93
CA ILE A 84 -9.12 17.06 -19.30
C ILE A 84 -9.57 15.71 -19.85
N TRP A 85 -8.73 14.69 -19.70
CA TRP A 85 -9.06 13.33 -20.19
C TRP A 85 -10.38 12.80 -19.65
N PRO A 86 -10.73 12.94 -18.36
CA PRO A 86 -11.99 12.47 -17.80
C PRO A 86 -13.23 13.27 -18.27
N LEU A 87 -13.06 14.36 -18.99
CA LEU A 87 -14.20 15.11 -19.52
C LEU A 87 -14.86 14.43 -20.71
N LYS A 88 -14.11 13.61 -21.45
CA LYS A 88 -14.59 12.92 -22.66
C LYS A 88 -15.13 11.53 -22.32
N VAL A 89 -16.11 11.09 -23.08
CA VAL A 89 -16.56 9.69 -23.06
C VAL A 89 -15.41 8.81 -23.57
N ASN A 90 -15.14 7.71 -22.89
CA ASN A 90 -14.12 6.76 -23.31
C ASN A 90 -14.78 5.53 -23.90
N ALA A 91 -14.74 5.41 -25.23
CA ALA A 91 -15.42 4.34 -25.97
C ALA A 91 -14.97 2.93 -25.53
N ALA A 92 -13.70 2.75 -25.14
CA ALA A 92 -13.21 1.44 -24.68
C ALA A 92 -13.84 1.04 -23.35
N LEU A 93 -14.02 1.98 -22.41
CA LEU A 93 -14.67 1.72 -21.13
C LEU A 93 -16.16 1.46 -21.30
N GLU A 94 -16.84 2.24 -22.17
CA GLU A 94 -18.26 2.01 -22.52
C GLU A 94 -18.47 0.61 -23.10
N GLN A 95 -17.67 0.21 -24.09
CA GLN A 95 -17.73 -1.13 -24.67
C GLN A 95 -17.43 -2.24 -23.67
N ALA A 96 -16.51 -2.02 -22.73
CA ALA A 96 -16.24 -2.97 -21.66
C ALA A 96 -17.49 -3.16 -20.78
N VAL A 97 -18.18 -2.08 -20.40
CA VAL A 97 -19.43 -2.15 -19.64
C VAL A 97 -20.54 -2.89 -20.43
N GLU A 98 -20.74 -2.53 -21.70
CA GLU A 98 -21.78 -3.13 -22.54
C GLU A 98 -21.59 -4.65 -22.74
N ARG A 99 -20.34 -5.08 -22.97
CA ARG A 99 -20.02 -6.49 -23.22
C ARG A 99 -20.00 -7.32 -21.93
N PHE A 100 -19.35 -6.81 -20.89
CA PHE A 100 -19.16 -7.53 -19.64
C PHE A 100 -20.40 -7.46 -18.74
N ARG A 101 -21.20 -6.39 -18.85
CA ARG A 101 -22.40 -6.14 -18.03
C ARG A 101 -22.11 -6.27 -16.54
N PRO A 102 -21.20 -5.48 -15.97
CA PRO A 102 -20.83 -5.58 -14.57
C PRO A 102 -22.00 -5.27 -13.65
N HIS A 103 -22.01 -5.87 -12.47
CA HIS A 103 -22.94 -5.50 -11.40
C HIS A 103 -22.45 -4.27 -10.65
N VAL A 104 -21.13 -4.09 -10.54
CA VAL A 104 -20.48 -2.98 -9.83
C VAL A 104 -19.26 -2.51 -10.63
N ILE A 105 -19.04 -1.21 -10.69
CA ILE A 105 -17.75 -0.63 -11.10
C ILE A 105 -16.94 -0.34 -9.83
N LEU A 106 -15.77 -1.01 -9.71
CA LEU A 106 -14.79 -0.75 -8.67
C LEU A 106 -13.69 0.14 -9.23
N THR A 107 -13.30 1.21 -8.54
CA THR A 107 -12.24 2.09 -9.01
C THR A 107 -11.19 2.35 -7.92
N LEU A 108 -9.91 2.35 -8.30
CA LEU A 108 -8.86 2.92 -7.49
C LEU A 108 -8.93 4.45 -7.59
N ALA A 109 -8.98 5.13 -6.46
CA ALA A 109 -9.12 6.58 -6.36
C ALA A 109 -7.82 7.31 -6.74
N GLU A 110 -7.29 7.01 -7.92
CA GLU A 110 -6.07 7.58 -8.46
C GLU A 110 -6.29 8.09 -9.88
N CYS A 111 -5.68 9.23 -10.20
CA CYS A 111 -5.69 9.92 -11.50
C CYS A 111 -7.08 10.09 -12.15
N GLY A 112 -7.09 10.44 -13.43
CA GLY A 112 -8.33 10.73 -14.19
C GLY A 112 -9.22 9.53 -14.46
N LEU A 113 -8.68 8.29 -14.39
CA LEU A 113 -9.45 7.09 -14.70
C LEU A 113 -10.59 6.84 -13.70
N CYS A 114 -10.39 7.15 -12.43
CA CYS A 114 -11.45 7.04 -11.42
C CYS A 114 -12.64 7.98 -11.71
N HIS A 115 -12.39 9.16 -12.28
CA HIS A 115 -13.45 10.08 -12.71
C HIS A 115 -14.14 9.64 -14.01
N LEU A 116 -13.42 8.96 -14.91
CA LEU A 116 -14.04 8.28 -16.05
C LEU A 116 -14.96 7.15 -15.57
N ALA A 117 -14.49 6.32 -14.65
CA ALA A 117 -15.28 5.24 -14.03
C ALA A 117 -16.57 5.79 -13.39
N ARG A 118 -16.47 6.86 -12.60
CA ARG A 118 -17.64 7.54 -12.02
C ARG A 118 -18.64 7.99 -13.08
N LYS A 119 -18.19 8.67 -14.14
CA LYS A 119 -19.08 9.12 -15.21
C LYS A 119 -19.73 7.97 -15.97
N THR A 120 -18.98 6.91 -16.23
CA THR A 120 -19.52 5.71 -16.87
C THR A 120 -20.54 5.01 -15.98
N ALA A 121 -20.26 4.88 -14.67
CA ALA A 121 -21.19 4.34 -13.68
C ALA A 121 -22.52 5.13 -13.70
N GLN A 122 -22.45 6.46 -13.65
CA GLN A 122 -23.63 7.34 -13.72
C GLN A 122 -24.44 7.17 -15.01
N ARG A 123 -23.79 7.09 -16.18
CA ARG A 123 -24.49 6.91 -17.48
C ARG A 123 -25.21 5.58 -17.60
N HIS A 124 -24.62 4.50 -17.06
CA HIS A 124 -25.20 3.17 -17.12
C HIS A 124 -26.07 2.84 -15.89
N GLY A 125 -26.22 3.78 -14.95
CA GLY A 125 -26.91 3.56 -13.68
C GLY A 125 -26.28 2.43 -12.87
N LEU A 126 -24.96 2.24 -12.91
CA LEU A 126 -24.21 1.21 -12.20
C LEU A 126 -23.73 1.73 -10.85
N PRO A 127 -23.75 0.90 -9.82
CA PRO A 127 -23.12 1.26 -8.54
C PRO A 127 -21.61 1.45 -8.69
N LEU A 128 -21.09 2.45 -7.97
CA LEU A 128 -19.67 2.78 -7.93
C LEU A 128 -19.07 2.49 -6.55
N ALA A 129 -18.09 1.58 -6.50
CA ALA A 129 -17.26 1.38 -5.31
C ALA A 129 -15.87 2.02 -5.51
N GLY A 130 -15.35 2.72 -4.50
CA GLY A 130 -14.05 3.39 -4.53
C GLY A 130 -13.05 2.79 -3.55
N LEU A 131 -11.79 2.59 -4.00
CA LEU A 131 -10.64 2.22 -3.16
C LEU A 131 -9.78 3.46 -2.89
N PHE A 132 -9.70 3.89 -1.64
CA PHE A 132 -8.93 5.04 -1.16
C PHE A 132 -7.73 4.51 -0.36
N LEU A 133 -6.63 4.18 -1.07
CA LEU A 133 -5.47 3.51 -0.49
C LEU A 133 -4.41 4.49 0.00
N ASP A 134 -4.08 5.49 -0.83
CA ASP A 134 -3.11 6.55 -0.52
C ASP A 134 -3.71 7.92 -0.77
N TRP A 135 -3.17 8.97 -0.13
CA TRP A 135 -3.59 10.35 -0.42
C TRP A 135 -2.99 10.81 -1.75
N PHE A 136 -3.57 10.29 -2.82
CA PHE A 136 -3.14 10.50 -4.20
C PHE A 136 -2.83 11.97 -4.58
N PRO A 137 -3.62 12.98 -4.16
CA PRO A 137 -3.33 14.37 -4.52
C PRO A 137 -1.96 14.88 -4.10
N ILE A 138 -1.38 14.40 -2.99
CA ILE A 138 -0.01 14.76 -2.60
C ILE A 138 1.01 14.06 -3.48
N MET A 139 0.83 12.78 -3.74
CA MET A 139 1.75 12.02 -4.59
C MET A 139 1.81 12.60 -6.00
N GLN A 140 0.68 13.05 -6.55
CA GLN A 140 0.61 13.73 -7.85
C GLN A 140 1.11 15.17 -7.82
N GLY A 141 1.10 15.83 -6.69
CA GLY A 141 1.67 17.17 -6.52
C GLY A 141 3.15 17.26 -6.88
N HIS A 142 3.87 16.11 -6.83
CA HIS A 142 5.24 16.01 -7.32
C HIS A 142 5.34 15.93 -8.85
N TYR A 143 4.26 15.54 -9.55
CA TYR A 143 4.24 15.30 -10.99
C TYR A 143 3.39 16.31 -11.78
N GLY A 144 2.43 16.97 -11.12
CA GLY A 144 1.57 18.01 -11.69
C GLY A 144 2.05 19.43 -11.34
N HIS A 145 1.30 20.43 -11.78
CA HIS A 145 1.57 21.81 -11.36
C HIS A 145 1.08 22.04 -9.91
N LYS A 146 1.88 22.76 -9.11
CA LYS A 146 1.51 23.08 -7.70
C LYS A 146 0.15 23.77 -7.58
N LEU A 147 -0.23 24.58 -8.58
CA LEU A 147 -1.52 25.30 -8.62
C LEU A 147 -2.73 24.34 -8.73
N THR A 148 -2.56 23.16 -9.31
CA THR A 148 -3.65 22.18 -9.50
C THR A 148 -3.83 21.25 -8.29
N GLN A 149 -2.89 21.22 -7.36
CA GLN A 149 -2.91 20.31 -6.20
C GLN A 149 -4.17 20.48 -5.32
N LYS A 150 -4.58 21.74 -5.06
CA LYS A 150 -5.82 22.00 -4.31
C LYS A 150 -7.07 21.50 -5.05
N ALA A 151 -7.09 21.67 -6.38
CA ALA A 151 -8.18 21.17 -7.22
C ALA A 151 -8.21 19.63 -7.25
N LEU A 152 -7.06 18.96 -7.28
CA LEU A 152 -6.97 17.49 -7.15
C LEU A 152 -7.51 17.00 -5.80
N SER A 153 -7.14 17.66 -4.70
CA SER A 153 -7.63 17.30 -3.36
C SER A 153 -9.15 17.47 -3.25
N ARG A 154 -9.70 18.52 -3.86
CA ARG A 154 -11.16 18.71 -3.94
C ARG A 154 -11.82 17.58 -4.73
N ARG A 155 -11.32 17.28 -5.94
CA ARG A 155 -11.85 16.19 -6.79
C ARG A 155 -11.77 14.83 -6.14
N TYR A 156 -10.72 14.58 -5.36
CA TYR A 156 -10.55 13.35 -4.60
C TYR A 156 -11.67 13.18 -3.55
N ARG A 157 -11.99 14.25 -2.81
CA ARG A 157 -13.12 14.28 -1.86
C ARG A 157 -14.49 14.19 -2.57
N GLU A 158 -14.64 14.86 -3.72
CA GLU A 158 -15.85 14.76 -4.56
C GLU A 158 -16.07 13.35 -5.11
N LEU A 159 -15.00 12.61 -5.42
CA LEU A 159 -15.10 11.21 -5.80
C LEU A 159 -15.57 10.36 -4.61
N TYR A 160 -14.96 10.57 -3.44
CA TYR A 160 -15.36 9.87 -2.21
C TYR A 160 -16.85 10.05 -1.93
N ALA A 161 -17.32 11.28 -1.89
CA ALA A 161 -18.73 11.60 -1.64
C ALA A 161 -19.69 11.06 -2.73
N ALA A 162 -19.18 10.76 -3.92
CA ALA A 162 -19.99 10.29 -5.05
C ALA A 162 -19.95 8.77 -5.22
N CYS A 163 -19.16 8.03 -4.46
CA CYS A 163 -19.20 6.58 -4.42
C CYS A 163 -20.44 6.10 -3.66
N ASP A 164 -21.04 5.01 -4.11
CA ASP A 164 -22.11 4.33 -3.38
C ASP A 164 -21.52 3.46 -2.24
N LEU A 165 -20.23 3.11 -2.37
CA LEU A 165 -19.44 2.39 -1.38
C LEU A 165 -17.99 2.90 -1.43
N ALA A 166 -17.42 3.22 -0.28
CA ALA A 166 -16.03 3.64 -0.17
C ALA A 166 -15.23 2.73 0.78
N PHE A 167 -14.11 2.20 0.30
CA PHE A 167 -13.13 1.49 1.12
C PHE A 167 -11.95 2.40 1.41
N CYS A 168 -11.71 2.69 2.67
CA CYS A 168 -10.57 3.44 3.15
C CYS A 168 -9.52 2.49 3.70
N THR A 169 -8.26 2.71 3.34
CA THR A 169 -7.13 1.87 3.79
C THR A 169 -6.90 1.96 5.30
N SER A 170 -7.46 2.99 5.95
CA SER A 170 -7.23 3.28 7.37
C SER A 170 -8.30 4.20 7.96
N ASP A 171 -8.40 4.19 9.27
CA ASP A 171 -9.23 5.15 10.01
C ASP A 171 -8.82 6.60 9.71
N GLY A 172 -7.51 6.88 9.65
CA GLY A 172 -7.01 8.21 9.31
C GLY A 172 -7.38 8.67 7.90
N MET A 173 -7.49 7.77 6.93
CA MET A 173 -8.02 8.08 5.61
C MET A 173 -9.50 8.45 5.69
N GLN A 174 -10.30 7.64 6.37
CA GLN A 174 -11.74 7.87 6.53
C GLN A 174 -12.01 9.18 7.29
N GLU A 175 -11.32 9.42 8.41
CA GLU A 175 -11.40 10.67 9.17
C GLU A 175 -11.07 11.89 8.30
N THR A 176 -10.01 11.81 7.52
CA THR A 176 -9.54 12.93 6.67
C THR A 176 -10.48 13.20 5.49
N LEU A 177 -11.10 12.17 4.93
CA LEU A 177 -12.10 12.31 3.86
C LEU A 177 -13.43 12.85 4.38
N GLY A 178 -13.79 12.52 5.62
CA GLY A 178 -15.00 12.99 6.29
C GLY A 178 -16.15 11.98 6.27
N SER A 179 -17.34 12.43 6.66
CA SER A 179 -18.53 11.57 6.74
C SER A 179 -18.96 11.02 5.38
N HIS A 180 -19.33 9.75 5.34
CA HIS A 180 -19.88 9.07 4.17
C HIS A 180 -20.89 7.99 4.63
N PRO A 181 -22.07 7.87 3.98
CA PRO A 181 -23.12 6.96 4.45
C PRO A 181 -22.74 5.48 4.38
N ASN A 182 -21.83 5.11 3.49
CA ASN A 182 -21.40 3.73 3.27
C ASN A 182 -19.88 3.67 3.03
N SER A 183 -19.11 3.92 4.09
CA SER A 183 -17.65 3.87 4.07
C SER A 183 -17.15 2.88 5.10
N HIS A 184 -16.19 2.05 4.68
CA HIS A 184 -15.60 1.00 5.50
C HIS A 184 -14.09 1.11 5.52
N VAL A 185 -13.50 0.95 6.71
CA VAL A 185 -12.05 0.78 6.83
C VAL A 185 -11.70 -0.67 6.52
N VAL A 186 -10.91 -0.86 5.47
CA VAL A 186 -10.36 -2.15 5.08
C VAL A 186 -8.86 -1.99 4.96
N TYR A 187 -8.14 -2.42 6.00
CA TYR A 187 -6.68 -2.42 5.98
C TYR A 187 -6.16 -3.25 4.80
N PRO A 188 -4.95 -2.97 4.28
CA PRO A 188 -4.34 -3.80 3.27
C PRO A 188 -4.31 -5.27 3.71
N MET A 189 -4.56 -6.19 2.79
CA MET A 189 -4.47 -7.62 3.12
C MET A 189 -3.01 -8.01 3.32
N PRO A 190 -2.64 -8.71 4.41
CA PRO A 190 -1.31 -9.26 4.59
C PRO A 190 -1.02 -10.35 3.54
N GLY A 191 0.27 -10.57 3.24
CA GLY A 191 0.71 -11.66 2.39
C GLY A 191 0.42 -13.03 3.01
N ASN A 192 0.33 -14.05 2.16
CA ASN A 192 0.13 -15.43 2.60
C ASN A 192 1.47 -16.02 3.10
N PHE A 193 1.96 -15.52 4.23
CA PHE A 193 3.17 -16.03 4.89
C PHE A 193 2.78 -17.16 5.82
N ARG A 194 3.27 -18.39 5.55
CA ARG A 194 3.14 -19.49 6.50
C ARG A 194 4.27 -19.38 7.51
N VAL A 195 3.95 -18.93 8.72
CA VAL A 195 4.88 -18.98 9.84
C VAL A 195 4.94 -20.41 10.33
N THR A 196 6.04 -21.10 10.04
CA THR A 196 6.20 -22.53 10.33
C THR A 196 6.55 -22.82 11.79
N GLU A 197 7.14 -21.89 12.54
CA GLU A 197 7.38 -22.00 13.99
C GLU A 197 7.76 -20.65 14.60
N LEU A 198 7.17 -20.31 15.74
CA LEU A 198 7.64 -19.23 16.60
C LEU A 198 8.94 -19.69 17.26
N LYS A 199 10.10 -19.30 16.73
CA LYS A 199 11.36 -19.48 17.47
C LYS A 199 11.39 -18.48 18.61
N SER A 200 11.38 -19.00 19.84
CA SER A 200 11.58 -18.20 21.03
C SER A 200 12.96 -17.56 21.04
N CYS A 201 13.03 -16.32 21.50
CA CYS A 201 14.21 -15.54 21.90
C CYS A 201 15.50 -15.68 21.07
N ALA A 202 16.17 -14.57 20.82
CA ALA A 202 17.50 -14.58 20.18
C ALA A 202 18.46 -15.48 20.98
N PRO A 203 19.22 -16.39 20.33
CA PRO A 203 20.25 -17.15 21.01
C PRO A 203 21.27 -16.21 21.65
N ALA A 204 21.65 -16.48 22.90
CA ALA A 204 22.56 -15.65 23.71
C ALA A 204 23.94 -15.34 23.05
N ASN A 205 24.29 -16.08 21.98
CA ASN A 205 25.63 -16.07 21.37
C ASN A 205 25.70 -15.45 19.96
N ARG A 206 24.71 -14.69 19.52
CA ARG A 206 24.75 -13.95 18.23
C ARG A 206 24.20 -12.55 18.37
N LYS A 207 24.48 -11.70 17.40
CA LYS A 207 23.92 -10.35 17.30
C LYS A 207 22.38 -10.41 17.16
N PHE A 208 21.68 -9.47 17.79
CA PHE A 208 20.25 -9.30 17.61
C PHE A 208 19.98 -8.76 16.20
N ARG A 209 19.18 -9.47 15.42
CA ARG A 209 18.99 -9.24 13.99
C ARG A 209 17.71 -8.51 13.69
N LEU A 210 17.86 -7.35 13.03
CA LEU A 210 16.78 -6.65 12.38
C LEU A 210 16.70 -7.05 10.90
N VAL A 211 15.48 -7.17 10.36
CA VAL A 211 15.27 -7.39 8.92
C VAL A 211 14.20 -6.43 8.42
N PHE A 212 14.56 -5.60 7.44
CA PHE A 212 13.64 -4.70 6.74
C PHE A 212 13.43 -5.17 5.30
N VAL A 213 12.15 -5.25 4.87
CA VAL A 213 11.78 -5.61 3.50
C VAL A 213 10.80 -4.59 2.93
N GLY A 214 11.14 -3.98 1.80
CA GLY A 214 10.23 -3.05 1.12
C GLY A 214 10.94 -1.92 0.37
N SER A 215 10.26 -0.78 0.21
CA SER A 215 10.88 0.39 -0.42
C SER A 215 12.05 0.89 0.42
N VAL A 216 13.18 1.14 -0.24
CA VAL A 216 14.45 1.61 0.34
C VAL A 216 14.86 2.97 -0.21
N GLN A 217 13.92 3.67 -0.84
CA GLN A 217 14.13 4.96 -1.49
C GLN A 217 13.46 6.10 -0.72
N ASN A 218 13.78 7.33 -1.09
CA ASN A 218 13.19 8.54 -0.56
C ASN A 218 13.33 8.61 0.97
N PHE A 219 12.25 8.93 1.70
CA PHE A 219 12.30 9.01 3.16
C PHE A 219 12.62 7.66 3.83
N TYR A 220 12.18 6.53 3.25
CA TYR A 220 12.57 5.20 3.74
C TYR A 220 14.08 5.01 3.67
N GLY A 221 14.69 5.39 2.54
CA GLY A 221 16.14 5.32 2.33
C GLY A 221 16.89 6.17 3.35
N ARG A 222 16.47 7.42 3.58
CA ARG A 222 17.13 8.30 4.55
C ARG A 222 17.09 7.75 5.98
N MET A 223 15.93 7.29 6.44
CA MET A 223 15.79 6.69 7.77
C MET A 223 16.62 5.42 7.92
N LEU A 224 16.58 4.53 6.88
CA LEU A 224 17.37 3.31 6.89
C LEU A 224 18.88 3.59 6.89
N CYS A 225 19.37 4.60 6.15
CA CYS A 225 20.77 5.00 6.18
C CYS A 225 21.19 5.40 7.58
N SER A 226 20.41 6.25 8.26
CA SER A 226 20.69 6.66 9.65
C SER A 226 20.72 5.45 10.60
N LEU A 227 19.75 4.53 10.48
CA LEU A 227 19.70 3.34 11.31
C LEU A 227 20.87 2.38 11.04
N ILE A 228 21.26 2.17 9.78
CA ILE A 228 22.40 1.34 9.40
C ILE A 228 23.69 1.90 10.02
N GLU A 229 23.94 3.21 9.90
CA GLU A 229 25.14 3.84 10.47
C GLU A 229 25.21 3.67 11.99
N LYS A 230 24.09 3.77 12.69
CA LYS A 230 24.03 3.55 14.15
C LYS A 230 24.27 2.08 14.50
N ILE A 231 23.68 1.14 13.78
CA ILE A 231 23.86 -0.29 14.05
C ILE A 231 25.29 -0.75 13.73
N GLU A 232 25.90 -0.26 12.64
CA GLU A 232 27.31 -0.57 12.32
C GLU A 232 28.30 -0.11 13.43
N ALA A 233 27.92 0.90 14.21
CA ALA A 233 28.72 1.36 15.36
C ALA A 233 28.57 0.46 16.60
N THR A 234 27.73 -0.59 16.54
CA THR A 234 27.49 -1.53 17.65
C THR A 234 28.11 -2.91 17.35
N ASN A 235 28.34 -3.68 18.41
CA ASN A 235 28.84 -5.07 18.31
C ASN A 235 27.74 -6.12 18.57
N ASP A 236 26.58 -5.69 19.06
CA ASP A 236 25.49 -6.51 19.57
C ASP A 236 24.29 -6.58 18.63
N LEU A 237 24.21 -5.65 17.64
CA LEU A 237 23.12 -5.60 16.68
C LEU A 237 23.59 -5.85 15.24
N GLU A 238 22.70 -6.30 14.38
CA GLU A 238 22.88 -6.37 12.93
C GLU A 238 21.57 -6.05 12.20
N ILE A 239 21.67 -5.58 10.97
CA ILE A 239 20.51 -5.28 10.14
C ILE A 239 20.67 -5.87 8.73
N ILE A 240 19.62 -6.45 8.19
CA ILE A 240 19.50 -6.85 6.79
C ILE A 240 18.40 -6.04 6.14
N VAL A 241 18.68 -5.47 4.99
CA VAL A 241 17.76 -4.65 4.23
C VAL A 241 17.55 -5.23 2.84
N ILE A 242 16.29 -5.48 2.48
CA ILE A 242 15.86 -6.02 1.19
C ILE A 242 14.93 -4.99 0.52
N GLY A 243 15.24 -4.63 -0.72
CA GLY A 243 14.38 -3.74 -1.50
C GLY A 243 15.02 -3.34 -2.82
N PRO A 244 14.21 -2.86 -3.78
CA PRO A 244 14.73 -2.46 -5.08
C PRO A 244 15.35 -1.06 -5.06
N ASN A 245 16.36 -0.85 -5.91
CA ASN A 245 16.81 0.49 -6.35
C ASN A 245 17.11 1.49 -5.20
N ALA A 246 17.96 1.12 -4.25
CA ALA A 246 18.37 2.05 -3.19
C ALA A 246 19.00 3.32 -3.77
N ASP A 247 18.53 4.48 -3.28
CA ASP A 247 19.00 5.83 -3.65
C ASP A 247 19.96 6.42 -2.58
N TRP A 248 20.67 5.54 -1.89
CA TRP A 248 21.57 5.86 -0.80
C TRP A 248 22.88 6.48 -1.29
N PRO A 249 23.62 7.23 -0.44
CA PRO A 249 24.94 7.68 -0.77
C PRO A 249 25.84 6.52 -1.24
N ASN A 250 26.54 6.69 -2.35
CA ASN A 250 27.32 5.62 -2.98
C ASN A 250 28.24 4.87 -2.01
N ARG A 251 28.97 5.63 -1.15
CA ARG A 251 29.88 5.06 -0.15
C ARG A 251 29.17 4.14 0.85
N LEU A 252 27.99 4.54 1.30
CA LEU A 252 27.18 3.70 2.20
C LEU A 252 26.61 2.48 1.48
N LEU A 253 26.11 2.67 0.25
CA LEU A 253 25.53 1.59 -0.54
C LEU A 253 26.56 0.49 -0.86
N GLU A 254 27.78 0.88 -1.26
CA GLU A 254 28.87 -0.08 -1.51
C GLU A 254 29.27 -0.82 -0.24
N ARG A 255 29.43 -0.11 0.88
CA ARG A 255 29.73 -0.71 2.19
C ARG A 255 28.63 -1.67 2.63
N ALA A 256 27.38 -1.26 2.54
CA ALA A 256 26.24 -2.09 2.92
C ALA A 256 26.12 -3.36 2.06
N ARG A 257 26.45 -3.30 0.78
CA ARG A 257 26.51 -4.49 -0.10
C ARG A 257 27.65 -5.42 0.31
N THR A 258 28.85 -4.87 0.50
CA THR A 258 30.05 -5.66 0.88
C THR A 258 29.86 -6.37 2.22
N ASN A 259 29.22 -5.72 3.17
CA ASN A 259 28.97 -6.26 4.52
C ASN A 259 27.70 -7.14 4.61
N GLY A 260 27.00 -7.38 3.49
CA GLY A 260 25.77 -8.19 3.49
C GLY A 260 24.56 -7.54 4.16
N ILE A 261 24.61 -6.23 4.39
CA ILE A 261 23.51 -5.44 4.99
C ILE A 261 22.42 -5.23 3.93
N TYR A 262 22.77 -4.82 2.72
CA TYR A 262 21.82 -4.61 1.63
C TYR A 262 21.89 -5.71 0.60
N LEU A 263 20.79 -6.49 0.49
CA LEU A 263 20.72 -7.66 -0.39
C LEU A 263 20.04 -7.36 -1.75
N GLY A 264 19.64 -6.10 -2.00
CA GLY A 264 18.90 -5.74 -3.22
C GLY A 264 17.47 -6.29 -3.21
N PHE A 265 16.87 -6.38 -4.39
CA PHE A 265 15.56 -6.99 -4.57
C PHE A 265 15.64 -8.51 -4.38
N LYS A 266 14.66 -9.07 -3.69
CA LYS A 266 14.44 -10.51 -3.54
C LYS A 266 12.99 -10.84 -3.89
N ALA A 267 12.77 -12.03 -4.45
CA ALA A 267 11.42 -12.55 -4.64
C ALA A 267 10.70 -12.71 -3.29
N PRO A 268 9.36 -12.63 -3.24
CA PRO A 268 8.62 -12.68 -1.97
C PRO A 268 8.96 -13.88 -1.08
N GLU A 269 9.14 -15.06 -1.67
CA GLU A 269 9.47 -16.29 -0.96
C GLU A 269 10.89 -16.26 -0.36
N GLU A 270 11.84 -15.66 -1.08
CA GLU A 270 13.21 -15.47 -0.57
C GLU A 270 13.24 -14.41 0.53
N ALA A 271 12.52 -13.31 0.35
CA ALA A 271 12.39 -12.27 1.37
C ALA A 271 11.75 -12.82 2.65
N ALA A 272 10.71 -13.66 2.52
CA ALA A 272 10.07 -14.32 3.66
C ALA A 272 11.04 -15.22 4.45
N LYS A 273 11.90 -15.97 3.75
CA LYS A 273 12.95 -16.80 4.41
C LYS A 273 13.91 -15.94 5.22
N VAL A 274 14.29 -14.77 4.70
CA VAL A 274 15.18 -13.85 5.44
C VAL A 274 14.44 -13.22 6.62
N MET A 275 13.19 -12.76 6.45
CA MET A 275 12.36 -12.25 7.56
C MET A 275 12.19 -13.27 8.68
N ALA A 276 12.07 -14.56 8.35
CA ALA A 276 12.00 -15.62 9.34
C ALA A 276 13.25 -15.73 10.23
N THR A 277 14.40 -15.22 9.79
CA THR A 277 15.64 -15.19 10.60
C THR A 277 15.75 -13.98 11.52
N ALA A 278 14.86 -12.99 11.38
CA ALA A 278 14.88 -11.77 12.19
C ALA A 278 14.56 -12.05 13.67
N ASP A 279 15.09 -11.23 14.55
CA ASP A 279 14.63 -11.12 15.93
C ASP A 279 13.59 -10.01 16.08
N ALA A 280 13.70 -8.94 15.28
CA ALA A 280 12.65 -7.93 15.17
C ALA A 280 12.55 -7.38 13.73
N LEU A 281 11.39 -6.82 13.40
CA LEU A 281 11.05 -6.32 12.07
C LEU A 281 10.72 -4.82 12.16
N PRO A 282 11.61 -3.91 11.68
CA PRO A 282 11.37 -2.48 11.76
C PRO A 282 10.44 -2.00 10.63
N VAL A 283 9.45 -1.20 10.99
CA VAL A 283 8.61 -0.42 10.07
C VAL A 283 8.98 1.04 10.24
N VAL A 284 9.38 1.71 9.17
CA VAL A 284 9.79 3.12 9.20
C VAL A 284 8.74 4.01 8.56
N MET A 285 8.41 5.13 9.20
CA MET A 285 7.41 6.11 8.77
C MET A 285 8.01 7.52 8.91
N SER A 286 7.81 8.37 7.90
CA SER A 286 8.46 9.68 7.81
C SER A 286 8.07 10.64 8.93
N PHE A 287 9.07 11.34 9.48
CA PHE A 287 8.88 12.47 10.39
C PHE A 287 8.81 13.83 9.67
N GLU A 288 9.00 13.84 8.33
CA GLU A 288 9.02 15.07 7.55
C GLU A 288 7.61 15.68 7.45
N ASN A 289 7.48 16.97 7.72
CA ASN A 289 6.20 17.68 7.67
C ASN A 289 5.50 17.58 6.30
N ASP A 290 6.25 17.56 5.22
CA ASP A 290 5.71 17.43 3.85
C ASP A 290 5.01 16.09 3.63
N HIS A 291 5.31 15.09 4.44
CA HIS A 291 4.69 13.77 4.39
C HIS A 291 3.58 13.57 5.43
N GLU A 292 3.31 14.56 6.31
CA GLU A 292 2.37 14.39 7.42
C GLU A 292 1.01 13.85 6.99
N LEU A 293 0.40 14.44 5.97
CA LEU A 293 -0.92 14.00 5.50
C LEU A 293 -0.87 12.57 4.92
N PHE A 294 0.22 12.22 4.22
CA PHE A 294 0.42 10.85 3.74
C PHE A 294 0.55 9.86 4.92
N MET A 295 1.32 10.22 5.95
CA MET A 295 1.47 9.39 7.15
C MET A 295 0.16 9.25 7.95
N ARG A 296 -0.67 10.29 7.98
CA ARG A 296 -1.97 10.27 8.65
C ARG A 296 -3.03 9.44 7.95
N THR A 297 -2.90 9.22 6.63
CA THR A 297 -3.95 8.62 5.82
C THR A 297 -3.60 7.24 5.28
N SER A 298 -2.33 7.01 4.92
CA SER A 298 -1.90 5.73 4.35
C SER A 298 -1.65 4.68 5.43
N PHE A 299 -1.77 3.41 5.04
CA PHE A 299 -1.43 2.29 5.91
C PHE A 299 -0.42 1.37 5.22
N THR A 300 0.73 1.18 5.85
CA THR A 300 1.81 0.40 5.25
C THR A 300 1.54 -1.12 5.33
N THR A 301 1.63 -1.80 4.19
CA THR A 301 1.51 -3.27 4.11
C THR A 301 2.57 -3.98 4.94
N LYS A 302 3.75 -3.35 5.16
CA LYS A 302 4.83 -3.94 5.96
C LYS A 302 4.40 -4.31 7.39
N PHE A 303 3.59 -3.44 8.02
CA PHE A 303 3.12 -3.72 9.37
C PHE A 303 2.25 -4.99 9.41
N LEU A 304 1.33 -5.14 8.45
CA LEU A 304 0.48 -6.33 8.36
C LEU A 304 1.29 -7.58 8.02
N ASP A 305 2.24 -7.45 7.08
CA ASP A 305 3.10 -8.55 6.68
C ASP A 305 4.01 -9.00 7.86
N TYR A 306 4.53 -8.04 8.65
CA TYR A 306 5.47 -8.32 9.73
C TYR A 306 4.80 -8.97 10.95
N VAL A 307 3.62 -8.52 11.35
CA VAL A 307 2.90 -9.17 12.46
C VAL A 307 2.53 -10.61 12.16
N ALA A 308 2.41 -10.97 10.87
CA ALA A 308 2.17 -12.35 10.46
C ALA A 308 3.33 -13.31 10.79
N PHE A 309 4.54 -12.79 11.02
CA PHE A 309 5.70 -13.59 11.44
C PHE A 309 5.73 -13.86 12.95
N GLY A 310 4.82 -13.28 13.74
CA GLY A 310 4.78 -13.47 15.19
C GLY A 310 6.07 -13.05 15.90
N LYS A 311 6.74 -12.02 15.38
CA LYS A 311 8.00 -11.48 15.93
C LYS A 311 7.77 -10.06 16.42
N PRO A 312 8.61 -9.54 17.34
CA PRO A 312 8.59 -8.14 17.70
C PRO A 312 8.63 -7.23 16.48
N VAL A 313 7.68 -6.31 16.37
CA VAL A 313 7.66 -5.27 15.36
C VAL A 313 8.05 -3.96 16.03
N ILE A 314 8.96 -3.19 15.40
CA ILE A 314 9.38 -1.87 15.87
C ILE A 314 8.81 -0.85 14.88
N LEU A 315 7.83 -0.06 15.31
CA LEU A 315 7.25 1.02 14.53
C LEU A 315 8.00 2.33 14.83
N TRP A 316 8.86 2.73 13.90
CA TRP A 316 9.62 3.97 13.98
C TRP A 316 8.94 5.05 13.14
N GLY A 317 8.24 5.95 13.79
CA GLY A 317 7.47 7.00 13.14
C GLY A 317 6.69 7.88 14.10
N PRO A 318 6.19 9.04 13.63
CA PRO A 318 5.51 10.01 14.47
C PRO A 318 4.14 9.49 14.98
N GLU A 319 3.69 9.99 16.12
CA GLU A 319 2.46 9.58 16.80
C GLU A 319 1.20 9.73 15.92
N TYR A 320 1.20 10.64 14.98
CA TYR A 320 0.06 10.85 14.07
C TYR A 320 -0.05 9.81 12.94
N CYS A 321 0.96 8.97 12.73
CA CYS A 321 0.91 7.92 11.72
C CYS A 321 -0.17 6.89 12.02
N THR A 322 -0.92 6.49 11.02
CA THR A 322 -2.00 5.50 11.20
C THR A 322 -1.50 4.17 11.77
N PRO A 323 -0.39 3.56 11.31
CA PRO A 323 0.12 2.33 11.93
C PRO A 323 0.52 2.52 13.39
N VAL A 324 1.08 3.68 13.75
CA VAL A 324 1.42 4.01 15.15
C VAL A 324 0.17 4.10 16.01
N ARG A 325 -0.87 4.81 15.54
CA ARG A 325 -2.17 4.88 16.22
C ARG A 325 -2.78 3.50 16.47
N VAL A 326 -2.73 2.62 15.46
CA VAL A 326 -3.21 1.23 15.60
C VAL A 326 -2.40 0.46 16.64
N ALA A 327 -1.06 0.56 16.61
CA ALA A 327 -0.22 -0.11 17.60
C ALA A 327 -0.44 0.42 19.03
N ARG A 328 -0.68 1.73 19.20
CA ARG A 328 -1.03 2.32 20.51
C ARG A 328 -2.37 1.80 21.04
N THR A 329 -3.33 1.56 20.15
CA THR A 329 -4.68 1.11 20.53
C THR A 329 -4.77 -0.40 20.73
N HIS A 330 -4.10 -1.17 19.88
CA HIS A 330 -4.27 -2.63 19.79
C HIS A 330 -3.02 -3.44 20.15
N GLY A 331 -1.89 -2.79 20.43
CA GLY A 331 -0.60 -3.47 20.60
C GLY A 331 -0.01 -3.96 19.28
N GLY A 332 0.82 -5.00 19.37
CA GLY A 332 1.43 -5.66 18.20
C GLY A 332 2.72 -5.05 17.70
N ALA A 333 3.17 -3.93 18.28
CA ALA A 333 4.46 -3.32 17.99
C ALA A 333 4.93 -2.41 19.14
N VAL A 334 6.25 -2.26 19.28
CA VAL A 334 6.86 -1.17 20.07
C VAL A 334 6.94 0.06 19.19
N VAL A 335 6.49 1.19 19.72
CA VAL A 335 6.49 2.48 19.01
C VAL A 335 7.71 3.30 19.43
N VAL A 336 8.48 3.74 18.44
CA VAL A 336 9.56 4.73 18.58
C VAL A 336 9.12 5.99 17.86
N SER A 337 8.69 7.00 18.61
CA SER A 337 8.19 8.28 18.06
C SER A 337 9.21 9.41 18.08
N SER A 338 10.46 9.10 18.35
CA SER A 338 11.61 9.99 18.17
C SER A 338 12.20 9.84 16.76
N ASP A 339 12.58 10.93 16.11
CA ASP A 339 13.28 10.92 14.81
C ASP A 339 14.74 10.42 14.93
N ASP A 340 15.22 10.18 16.15
CA ASP A 340 16.58 9.71 16.42
C ASP A 340 16.68 8.18 16.30
N ALA A 341 17.56 7.71 15.40
CA ALA A 341 17.84 6.28 15.22
C ALA A 341 18.45 5.61 16.47
N ASP A 342 19.09 6.35 17.37
CA ASP A 342 19.60 5.82 18.65
C ASP A 342 18.45 5.32 19.54
N ALA A 343 17.25 5.91 19.42
CA ALA A 343 16.08 5.42 20.14
C ALA A 343 15.65 4.02 19.64
N VAL A 344 15.78 3.74 18.33
CA VAL A 344 15.53 2.40 17.78
C VAL A 344 16.57 1.42 18.28
N VAL A 345 17.86 1.78 18.29
CA VAL A 345 18.95 0.95 18.83
C VAL A 345 18.69 0.61 20.30
N SER A 346 18.25 1.57 21.10
CA SER A 346 17.93 1.37 22.52
C SER A 346 16.79 0.36 22.71
N VAL A 347 15.71 0.48 21.93
CA VAL A 347 14.59 -0.47 21.95
C VAL A 347 15.03 -1.87 21.50
N CYS A 348 15.91 -1.99 20.50
CA CYS A 348 16.45 -3.29 20.09
C CYS A 348 17.19 -3.97 21.25
N ARG A 349 18.00 -3.23 22.00
CA ARG A 349 18.73 -3.74 23.18
C ARG A 349 17.78 -4.12 24.32
N GLU A 350 16.75 -3.32 24.55
CA GLU A 350 15.73 -3.65 25.54
C GLU A 350 15.06 -4.98 25.23
N ILE A 351 14.61 -5.18 23.96
CA ILE A 351 14.00 -6.43 23.53
C ILE A 351 15.00 -7.61 23.58
N ALA A 352 16.28 -7.38 23.22
CA ALA A 352 17.31 -8.41 23.22
C ALA A 352 17.65 -8.91 24.62
N ASN A 353 17.60 -8.02 25.64
CA ASN A 353 17.97 -8.30 27.01
C ASN A 353 16.79 -8.73 27.90
N ASP A 354 15.55 -8.61 27.42
CA ASP A 354 14.35 -9.00 28.14
C ASP A 354 13.54 -10.06 27.36
N PRO A 355 13.75 -11.36 27.67
CA PRO A 355 12.98 -12.45 27.04
C PRO A 355 11.47 -12.35 27.28
N GLY A 356 11.04 -11.79 28.42
CA GLY A 356 9.63 -11.59 28.73
C GLY A 356 9.00 -10.53 27.83
N LEU A 357 9.71 -9.44 27.58
CA LEU A 357 9.29 -8.41 26.63
C LEU A 357 9.23 -8.96 25.20
N TYR A 358 10.25 -9.72 24.78
CA TYR A 358 10.25 -10.39 23.47
C TYR A 358 9.02 -11.27 23.28
N GLU A 359 8.74 -12.15 24.24
CA GLU A 359 7.60 -13.06 24.18
C GLU A 359 6.25 -12.32 24.17
N LYS A 360 6.11 -11.26 25.00
CA LYS A 360 4.94 -10.41 25.04
C LYS A 360 4.68 -9.78 23.64
N LEU A 361 5.68 -9.15 23.05
CA LEU A 361 5.57 -8.49 21.75
C LEU A 361 5.24 -9.49 20.63
N SER A 362 5.84 -10.68 20.66
CA SER A 362 5.56 -11.74 19.70
C SER A 362 4.10 -12.24 19.80
N LYS A 363 3.57 -12.38 21.02
CA LYS A 363 2.16 -12.75 21.26
C LYS A 363 1.21 -11.63 20.79
N GLU A 364 1.52 -10.38 21.07
CA GLU A 364 0.73 -9.23 20.62
C GLU A 364 0.71 -9.13 19.11
N ALA A 365 1.85 -9.29 18.41
CA ALA A 365 1.92 -9.31 16.96
C ALA A 365 1.06 -10.45 16.38
N THR A 366 1.17 -11.65 16.92
CA THR A 366 0.37 -12.81 16.52
C THR A 366 -1.13 -12.55 16.73
N HIS A 367 -1.51 -12.00 17.88
CA HIS A 367 -2.90 -11.65 18.17
C HIS A 367 -3.46 -10.62 17.19
N LEU A 368 -2.69 -9.59 16.87
CA LEU A 368 -3.10 -8.55 15.92
C LEU A 368 -3.32 -9.14 14.51
N HIS A 369 -2.45 -10.06 14.08
CA HIS A 369 -2.62 -10.80 12.83
C HIS A 369 -3.86 -11.69 12.82
N GLN A 370 -4.16 -12.37 13.93
CA GLN A 370 -5.32 -13.25 14.05
C GLN A 370 -6.65 -12.53 14.20
N THR A 371 -6.64 -11.24 14.57
CA THR A 371 -7.83 -10.44 14.85
C THR A 371 -8.01 -9.31 13.85
N LEU A 372 -7.42 -8.14 14.12
CA LEU A 372 -7.63 -6.93 13.30
C LEU A 372 -7.14 -7.11 11.86
N PHE A 373 -5.99 -7.75 11.67
CA PHE A 373 -5.37 -7.99 10.35
C PHE A 373 -5.59 -9.41 9.82
N ASN A 374 -6.61 -10.09 10.34
CA ASN A 374 -6.95 -11.42 9.84
C ASN A 374 -7.37 -11.34 8.36
N PRO A 375 -6.69 -12.09 7.45
CA PRO A 375 -6.94 -12.01 6.02
C PRO A 375 -8.37 -12.38 5.64
N ASP A 376 -8.97 -13.38 6.29
CA ASP A 376 -10.32 -13.84 5.98
C ASP A 376 -11.37 -12.82 6.46
N ARG A 377 -11.15 -12.17 7.61
CA ARG A 377 -11.98 -11.08 8.10
C ARG A 377 -11.93 -9.87 7.14
N LEU A 378 -10.74 -9.45 6.73
CA LEU A 378 -10.55 -8.32 5.79
C LEU A 378 -11.21 -8.62 4.45
N GLN A 379 -11.02 -9.83 3.93
CA GLN A 379 -11.66 -10.27 2.69
C GLN A 379 -13.17 -10.36 2.83
N GLY A 380 -13.67 -10.87 3.96
CA GLY A 380 -15.11 -10.96 4.23
C GLY A 380 -15.80 -9.60 4.23
N ILE A 381 -15.20 -8.58 4.82
CA ILE A 381 -15.71 -7.21 4.76
C ILE A 381 -15.71 -6.71 3.31
N PHE A 382 -14.58 -6.81 2.62
CA PHE A 382 -14.43 -6.33 1.25
C PHE A 382 -15.44 -6.97 0.28
N VAL A 383 -15.55 -8.29 0.29
CA VAL A 383 -16.47 -9.05 -0.57
C VAL A 383 -17.92 -8.79 -0.18
N GLY A 384 -18.23 -8.89 1.10
CA GLY A 384 -19.61 -8.75 1.60
C GLY A 384 -20.23 -7.39 1.25
N GLU A 385 -19.45 -6.30 1.38
CA GLU A 385 -19.98 -4.96 1.04
C GLU A 385 -20.13 -4.77 -0.48
N ILE A 386 -19.25 -5.32 -1.31
CA ILE A 386 -19.41 -5.32 -2.78
C ILE A 386 -20.64 -6.13 -3.20
N GLU A 387 -20.87 -7.31 -2.61
CA GLU A 387 -22.04 -8.16 -2.91
C GLU A 387 -23.35 -7.51 -2.48
N LYS A 388 -23.38 -6.88 -1.29
CA LYS A 388 -24.54 -6.08 -0.84
C LYS A 388 -24.83 -4.95 -1.83
N LEU A 389 -23.80 -4.21 -2.25
CA LEU A 389 -23.94 -3.14 -3.23
C LEU A 389 -24.48 -3.67 -4.59
N ALA A 390 -23.98 -4.81 -5.05
CA ALA A 390 -24.45 -5.43 -6.28
C ALA A 390 -25.94 -5.85 -6.20
N ALA A 391 -26.38 -6.32 -5.03
CA ALA A 391 -27.76 -6.77 -4.80
C ALA A 391 -28.79 -5.63 -4.79
N THR A 392 -28.41 -4.40 -4.43
CA THR A 392 -29.32 -3.24 -4.41
C THR A 392 -29.93 -2.91 -5.77
N ARG A 393 -29.38 -3.43 -6.86
CA ARG A 393 -29.84 -3.19 -8.23
C ARG A 393 -30.77 -4.29 -8.78
N VAL A 394 -30.85 -5.43 -8.13
CA VAL A 394 -31.66 -6.57 -8.61
C VAL A 394 -33.15 -6.42 -8.21
N ASN A 395 -33.43 -5.48 -7.30
CA ASN A 395 -34.78 -5.10 -6.86
C ASN A 395 -35.20 -3.76 -7.49
#